data_c89c4bf89e894862a4b007289d83d7bc
#
_entry.id   c89c4bf89e894862a4b007289d83d7bc
#
_cell.length_a   1.000
_cell.length_b   1.000
_cell.length_c   1.000
_cell.angle_alpha   90.00
_cell.angle_beta   90.00
_cell.angle_gamma   90.00
#
_symmetry.space_group_name_H-M   'P 1'
#
loop_
_entity.id
_entity.type
_entity.pdbx_description
1 polymer ?
#
loop_
_entity_poly.entity_id
_entity_poly.type
_entity_poly.pdbx_seq_one_letter_code
_entity_poly.pdbx_strand_id
1 'polypeptide(L)'
;MKIKPTLTTLSTIISLAMMPIFAFSQNNGLTPNAAASFSTWSAPQNMGATLNSVDNDIGPVASPNGLSLYFTSNRSGGQGGNDIYVSQRPTLTSAWGAPQNLGATFNTSSAEAISSFSLDGRTMFLQSMRPGGMGGNDIWLSTRIDPNNDFGWTAPVNLGAPINTTSSEQSAFYFEDPTNGINSLIFASTRDGSDFYLYQSTRNANGTFNAPVPITELNGTTTSQLRSAIRRDGLEIFFGSVRLGGLNFPVFDIWVSTRGLTTSPWNPPVLVSGINSLEDDRAPALSPDGSILYFDSTRAGGSGGFDLYSTTRVSVNRTPTVDFDGDGRTDISVFRPSDGTWYVVQSGSNTFRAQPFGTDGDRIVPGDYDGDGRTDFAVFRLSDSNWYILRSSDNSFSTVNWGLATDKPVPGDYEGDGRTDIAVYRDGAWYILQSSNGQFATQQFGASSDIPVAGANVQ
;
A
#
# COMPACT_ATOMS: atom_id res chain seq x y z
N MET A 1 7.60 -69.06 47.94
CA MET A 1 8.28 -67.81 48.26
C MET A 1 8.40 -67.00 46.97
N LYS A 2 7.46 -66.09 46.70
CA LYS A 2 7.40 -65.30 45.48
C LYS A 2 7.95 -63.91 45.79
N ILE A 3 9.03 -63.53 45.13
CA ILE A 3 9.66 -62.24 45.19
C ILE A 3 9.05 -61.38 44.07
N LYS A 4 8.41 -60.26 44.43
CA LYS A 4 7.94 -59.22 43.48
C LYS A 4 9.09 -58.25 43.23
N PRO A 5 9.30 -57.77 41.98
CA PRO A 5 10.21 -56.63 41.75
C PRO A 5 9.48 -55.32 41.99
N THR A 6 10.11 -54.44 42.75
CA THR A 6 9.71 -53.05 43.00
C THR A 6 10.14 -52.18 41.79
N LEU A 7 9.19 -51.52 41.13
CA LEU A 7 9.44 -50.54 40.10
C LEU A 7 9.73 -49.20 40.76
N THR A 8 10.96 -48.70 40.60
CA THR A 8 11.34 -47.35 41.01
C THR A 8 11.08 -46.38 39.87
N THR A 9 10.04 -45.55 39.97
CA THR A 9 9.78 -44.49 39.06
C THR A 9 10.70 -43.29 39.33
N LEU A 10 11.56 -43.00 38.38
CA LEU A 10 12.40 -41.80 38.38
C LEU A 10 11.57 -40.65 37.87
N SER A 11 11.10 -39.75 38.75
CA SER A 11 10.43 -38.48 38.40
C SER A 11 11.50 -37.46 38.05
N THR A 12 11.65 -37.16 36.75
CA THR A 12 12.43 -36.01 36.29
C THR A 12 11.62 -34.75 36.48
N ILE A 13 11.97 -33.96 37.51
CA ILE A 13 11.38 -32.63 37.74
C ILE A 13 12.01 -31.70 36.72
N ILE A 14 11.26 -31.34 35.67
CA ILE A 14 11.59 -30.23 34.79
C ILE A 14 11.33 -28.94 35.57
N SER A 15 12.39 -28.30 36.03
CA SER A 15 12.34 -26.98 36.63
C SER A 15 12.07 -25.95 35.55
N LEU A 16 10.81 -25.55 35.39
CA LEU A 16 10.41 -24.42 34.57
C LEU A 16 10.86 -23.15 35.29
N ALA A 17 11.96 -22.54 34.86
CA ALA A 17 12.38 -21.26 35.39
C ALA A 17 11.31 -20.21 35.02
N MET A 18 10.45 -19.86 35.94
CA MET A 18 9.57 -18.69 35.83
C MET A 18 10.45 -17.44 35.78
N MET A 19 10.52 -16.82 34.60
CA MET A 19 10.98 -15.44 34.50
C MET A 19 9.98 -14.53 35.21
N PRO A 20 10.43 -13.51 35.96
CA PRO A 20 9.53 -12.55 36.56
C PRO A 20 8.73 -11.85 35.48
N ILE A 21 7.42 -11.91 35.54
CA ILE A 21 6.52 -11.07 34.77
C ILE A 21 6.70 -9.66 35.33
N PHE A 22 7.49 -8.84 34.63
CA PHE A 22 7.48 -7.41 34.90
C PHE A 22 6.12 -6.87 34.45
N ALA A 23 5.29 -6.52 35.42
CA ALA A 23 4.12 -5.71 35.19
C ALA A 23 4.60 -4.33 34.73
N PHE A 24 4.56 -4.09 33.42
CA PHE A 24 4.75 -2.74 32.88
C PHE A 24 3.57 -1.90 33.31
N SER A 25 3.81 -0.99 34.23
CA SER A 25 2.93 0.14 34.53
C SER A 25 2.63 0.86 33.21
N GLN A 26 1.37 1.07 32.92
CA GLN A 26 0.93 1.87 31.77
C GLN A 26 1.55 3.28 31.89
N ASN A 27 2.58 3.55 31.14
CA ASN A 27 3.07 4.89 30.95
C ASN A 27 2.30 5.49 29.76
N ASN A 28 1.24 6.23 30.09
CA ASN A 28 0.52 7.10 29.17
C ASN A 28 1.47 8.17 28.66
N GLY A 29 2.04 8.01 27.50
CA GLY A 29 2.93 9.03 26.93
C GLY A 29 3.51 8.77 25.56
N LEU A 30 3.23 7.64 24.91
CA LEU A 30 3.61 7.44 23.51
C LEU A 30 2.42 7.84 22.63
N THR A 31 2.46 9.04 22.09
CA THR A 31 1.55 9.47 21.03
C THR A 31 1.68 8.49 19.85
N PRO A 32 0.58 7.92 19.36
CA PRO A 32 0.62 7.09 18.17
C PRO A 32 0.85 7.99 16.97
N ASN A 33 2.09 8.08 16.49
CA ASN A 33 2.34 8.75 15.23
C ASN A 33 3.67 8.32 14.61
N ALA A 34 3.63 7.32 13.77
CA ALA A 34 4.54 7.17 12.67
C ALA A 34 3.86 6.41 11.53
N ALA A 35 2.85 7.03 10.92
CA ALA A 35 2.54 6.75 9.53
C ALA A 35 3.84 6.88 8.72
N ALA A 36 4.04 6.05 7.67
CA ALA A 36 5.19 6.18 6.79
C ALA A 36 5.45 7.65 6.50
N SER A 37 6.60 8.16 6.89
CA SER A 37 6.94 9.58 6.69
C SER A 37 7.33 9.73 5.24
N PHE A 38 6.60 10.54 4.51
CA PHE A 38 6.96 10.92 3.15
C PHE A 38 7.50 12.35 3.14
N SER A 39 8.33 12.66 2.14
CA SER A 39 8.66 14.03 1.79
C SER A 39 7.41 14.82 1.40
N THR A 40 7.55 16.11 1.25
CA THR A 40 6.56 16.93 0.53
C THR A 40 6.43 16.43 -0.92
N TRP A 41 5.26 16.63 -1.52
CA TRP A 41 5.03 16.31 -2.92
C TRP A 41 5.88 17.20 -3.83
N SER A 42 6.38 16.63 -4.93
CA SER A 42 7.00 17.41 -6.02
C SER A 42 5.97 18.31 -6.71
N ALA A 43 6.43 19.26 -7.51
CA ALA A 43 5.51 19.99 -8.38
C ALA A 43 4.80 19.03 -9.35
N PRO A 44 3.47 19.17 -9.55
CA PRO A 44 2.72 18.34 -10.47
C PRO A 44 3.25 18.40 -11.91
N GLN A 45 3.29 17.25 -12.58
CA GLN A 45 3.69 17.12 -13.98
C GLN A 45 2.50 16.64 -14.81
N ASN A 46 2.23 17.31 -15.94
CA ASN A 46 1.27 16.82 -16.93
C ASN A 46 1.77 15.48 -17.48
N MET A 47 0.91 14.48 -17.58
CA MET A 47 1.31 13.14 -18.04
C MET A 47 1.51 13.04 -19.55
N GLY A 48 1.37 14.16 -20.27
CA GLY A 48 1.74 14.33 -21.67
C GLY A 48 0.74 13.79 -22.67
N ALA A 49 0.96 14.14 -23.94
CA ALA A 49 0.05 13.86 -25.05
C ALA A 49 -0.12 12.37 -25.40
N THR A 50 0.70 11.48 -24.82
CA THR A 50 0.46 10.04 -24.97
C THR A 50 -0.80 9.62 -24.21
N LEU A 51 -1.01 10.18 -23.01
CA LEU A 51 -2.18 9.87 -22.16
C LEU A 51 -3.28 10.89 -22.33
N ASN A 52 -2.94 12.19 -22.33
CA ASN A 52 -3.89 13.28 -22.43
C ASN A 52 -4.26 13.56 -23.89
N SER A 53 -5.55 13.68 -24.14
CA SER A 53 -6.13 14.02 -25.44
C SER A 53 -6.55 15.50 -25.48
N VAL A 54 -7.19 15.92 -26.56
CA VAL A 54 -7.83 17.26 -26.64
C VAL A 54 -9.18 17.31 -25.91
N ASP A 55 -9.68 16.18 -25.45
CA ASP A 55 -10.92 16.01 -24.71
C ASP A 55 -10.63 15.91 -23.20
N ASN A 56 -11.59 15.46 -22.41
CA ASN A 56 -11.37 15.27 -20.98
C ASN A 56 -10.78 13.88 -20.70
N ASP A 57 -9.70 13.86 -19.95
CA ASP A 57 -9.07 12.66 -19.42
C ASP A 57 -9.07 12.76 -17.90
N ILE A 58 -9.87 11.93 -17.23
CA ILE A 58 -10.23 12.09 -15.83
C ILE A 58 -10.10 10.79 -15.04
N GLY A 59 -10.00 10.93 -13.74
CA GLY A 59 -10.13 9.84 -12.79
C GLY A 59 -9.11 8.71 -12.98
N PRO A 60 -7.80 8.98 -12.88
CA PRO A 60 -6.78 7.96 -13.00
C PRO A 60 -6.86 6.95 -11.86
N VAL A 61 -6.55 5.68 -12.15
CA VAL A 61 -6.42 4.60 -11.16
C VAL A 61 -5.30 3.66 -11.59
N ALA A 62 -4.26 3.53 -10.80
CA ALA A 62 -3.19 2.58 -11.05
C ALA A 62 -3.63 1.15 -10.65
N SER A 63 -3.23 0.16 -11.47
CA SER A 63 -3.39 -1.25 -11.11
C SER A 63 -2.54 -1.61 -9.88
N PRO A 64 -2.88 -2.65 -9.11
CA PRO A 64 -2.12 -3.05 -7.92
C PRO A 64 -0.65 -3.41 -8.15
N ASN A 65 -0.28 -3.82 -9.38
CA ASN A 65 1.12 -4.05 -9.78
C ASN A 65 1.81 -2.79 -10.35
N GLY A 66 1.08 -1.66 -10.47
CA GLY A 66 1.60 -0.39 -10.99
C GLY A 66 1.93 -0.38 -12.50
N LEU A 67 1.65 -1.45 -13.24
CA LEU A 67 2.00 -1.57 -14.66
C LEU A 67 0.89 -1.11 -15.61
N SER A 68 -0.31 -0.87 -15.10
CA SER A 68 -1.45 -0.36 -15.88
C SER A 68 -2.05 0.86 -15.19
N LEU A 69 -2.34 1.90 -15.96
CA LEU A 69 -3.07 3.08 -15.53
C LEU A 69 -4.39 3.10 -16.26
N TYR A 70 -5.47 2.95 -15.52
CA TYR A 70 -6.82 3.10 -16.04
C TYR A 70 -7.29 4.52 -15.80
N PHE A 71 -8.08 5.04 -16.71
CA PHE A 71 -8.70 6.35 -16.58
C PHE A 71 -9.95 6.44 -17.43
N THR A 72 -10.69 7.49 -17.26
CA THR A 72 -11.92 7.77 -17.99
C THR A 72 -11.67 8.87 -19.01
N SER A 73 -12.19 8.71 -20.22
CA SER A 73 -12.04 9.72 -21.27
C SER A 73 -13.28 9.78 -22.17
N ASN A 74 -13.61 10.99 -22.65
CA ASN A 74 -14.62 11.19 -23.66
C ASN A 74 -14.02 11.45 -25.06
N ARG A 75 -12.76 11.00 -25.25
CA ARG A 75 -12.07 11.08 -26.54
C ARG A 75 -12.83 10.36 -27.63
N SER A 76 -12.68 10.83 -28.87
CA SER A 76 -13.31 10.23 -30.05
C SER A 76 -12.95 8.75 -30.20
N GLY A 77 -13.88 7.95 -30.73
CA GLY A 77 -13.71 6.50 -30.94
C GLY A 77 -14.12 5.63 -29.76
N GLY A 78 -14.73 6.20 -28.72
CA GLY A 78 -15.38 5.47 -27.61
C GLY A 78 -16.72 4.86 -28.00
N GLN A 79 -17.39 4.27 -26.98
CA GLN A 79 -18.72 3.62 -27.13
C GLN A 79 -19.86 4.57 -26.77
N GLY A 80 -19.61 5.60 -25.95
CA GLY A 80 -20.63 6.50 -25.42
C GLY A 80 -20.12 7.85 -25.00
N GLY A 81 -20.55 8.33 -23.83
CA GLY A 81 -20.11 9.60 -23.27
C GLY A 81 -18.69 9.54 -22.75
N ASN A 82 -18.54 9.05 -21.56
CA ASN A 82 -17.23 8.76 -20.96
C ASN A 82 -16.99 7.25 -20.99
N ASP A 83 -15.83 6.86 -21.47
CA ASP A 83 -15.39 5.45 -21.55
C ASP A 83 -14.15 5.22 -20.68
N ILE A 84 -13.97 3.99 -20.22
CA ILE A 84 -12.77 3.57 -19.50
C ILE A 84 -11.71 3.11 -20.49
N TYR A 85 -10.51 3.67 -20.36
CA TYR A 85 -9.30 3.35 -21.11
C TYR A 85 -8.24 2.81 -20.19
N VAL A 86 -7.30 2.04 -20.72
CA VAL A 86 -6.12 1.55 -20.03
C VAL A 86 -4.87 1.85 -20.82
N SER A 87 -3.84 2.38 -20.17
CA SER A 87 -2.48 2.50 -20.67
C SER A 87 -1.57 1.57 -19.88
N GLN A 88 -0.64 0.93 -20.56
CA GLN A 88 0.27 -0.06 -19.98
C GLN A 88 1.73 0.39 -20.10
N ARG A 89 2.57 -0.07 -19.19
CA ARG A 89 4.02 0.08 -19.23
C ARG A 89 4.71 -1.23 -18.87
N PRO A 90 5.88 -1.55 -19.45
CA PRO A 90 6.56 -2.82 -19.20
C PRO A 90 7.25 -2.89 -17.84
N THR A 91 7.66 -1.76 -17.26
CA THR A 91 8.26 -1.66 -15.92
C THR A 91 7.75 -0.41 -15.21
N LEU A 92 7.94 -0.33 -13.89
CA LEU A 92 7.50 0.82 -13.07
C LEU A 92 8.18 2.14 -13.49
N THR A 93 9.34 2.08 -14.10
CA THR A 93 10.10 3.26 -14.58
C THR A 93 9.91 3.56 -16.07
N SER A 94 9.24 2.66 -16.82
CA SER A 94 8.98 2.88 -18.23
C SER A 94 7.89 3.94 -18.46
N ALA A 95 7.96 4.64 -19.59
CA ALA A 95 6.89 5.52 -20.03
C ALA A 95 5.59 4.75 -20.29
N TRP A 96 4.46 5.42 -20.10
CA TRP A 96 3.15 4.89 -20.42
C TRP A 96 2.95 4.75 -21.92
N GLY A 97 2.35 3.64 -22.36
CA GLY A 97 1.96 3.39 -23.75
C GLY A 97 0.69 4.14 -24.15
N ALA A 98 0.32 4.04 -25.42
CA ALA A 98 -0.92 4.61 -25.92
C ALA A 98 -2.15 3.94 -25.24
N PRO A 99 -3.14 4.73 -24.80
CA PRO A 99 -4.34 4.19 -24.16
C PRO A 99 -5.18 3.33 -25.12
N GLN A 100 -5.74 2.26 -24.57
CA GLN A 100 -6.66 1.37 -25.28
C GLN A 100 -8.03 1.38 -24.58
N ASN A 101 -9.11 1.47 -25.37
CA ASN A 101 -10.48 1.39 -24.86
C ASN A 101 -10.76 -0.03 -24.36
N LEU A 102 -11.40 -0.18 -23.21
CA LEU A 102 -11.75 -1.51 -22.65
C LEU A 102 -12.81 -2.27 -23.47
N GLY A 103 -13.40 -1.63 -24.46
CA GLY A 103 -14.35 -2.24 -25.39
C GLY A 103 -15.79 -2.34 -24.86
N ALA A 104 -16.69 -2.79 -25.73
CA ALA A 104 -18.13 -2.74 -25.53
C ALA A 104 -18.68 -3.66 -24.40
N THR A 105 -17.89 -4.61 -23.90
CA THR A 105 -18.27 -5.39 -22.71
C THR A 105 -18.28 -4.49 -21.45
N PHE A 106 -17.41 -3.51 -21.45
CA PHE A 106 -17.19 -2.62 -20.31
C PHE A 106 -17.82 -1.26 -20.52
N ASN A 107 -17.54 -0.65 -21.65
CA ASN A 107 -18.04 0.66 -22.04
C ASN A 107 -19.35 0.52 -22.82
N THR A 108 -20.33 1.35 -22.51
CA THR A 108 -21.66 1.33 -23.10
C THR A 108 -21.97 2.67 -23.78
N SER A 109 -23.19 2.86 -24.27
CA SER A 109 -23.65 4.19 -24.72
C SER A 109 -23.87 5.19 -23.58
N SER A 110 -23.80 4.75 -22.34
CA SER A 110 -23.84 5.60 -21.16
C SER A 110 -22.44 6.15 -20.82
N ALA A 111 -22.30 6.76 -19.63
CA ALA A 111 -21.00 7.16 -19.11
C ALA A 111 -20.51 6.09 -18.10
N GLU A 112 -19.28 5.67 -18.27
CA GLU A 112 -18.57 4.78 -17.36
C GLU A 112 -17.33 5.47 -16.79
N ALA A 113 -17.06 5.27 -15.50
CA ALA A 113 -15.81 5.71 -14.90
C ALA A 113 -15.26 4.65 -13.95
N ILE A 114 -13.95 4.42 -14.09
CA ILE A 114 -13.22 3.54 -13.15
C ILE A 114 -13.22 4.16 -11.76
N SER A 115 -13.26 3.33 -10.73
CA SER A 115 -13.21 3.78 -9.33
C SER A 115 -12.03 3.20 -8.56
N SER A 116 -11.89 1.89 -8.45
CA SER A 116 -10.77 1.24 -7.75
C SER A 116 -10.63 -0.24 -8.08
N PHE A 117 -9.58 -0.86 -7.52
CA PHE A 117 -9.33 -2.31 -7.58
C PHE A 117 -9.27 -2.93 -6.19
N SER A 118 -9.48 -4.25 -6.10
CA SER A 118 -9.00 -5.07 -4.99
C SER A 118 -7.47 -5.20 -5.04
N LEU A 119 -6.82 -5.47 -3.92
CA LEU A 119 -5.36 -5.58 -3.84
C LEU A 119 -4.80 -6.71 -4.73
N ASP A 120 -5.56 -7.79 -4.90
CA ASP A 120 -5.19 -8.91 -5.79
C ASP A 120 -5.39 -8.58 -7.28
N GLY A 121 -5.91 -7.40 -7.62
CA GLY A 121 -6.16 -6.96 -8.98
C GLY A 121 -7.24 -7.74 -9.73
N ARG A 122 -8.03 -8.57 -9.03
CA ARG A 122 -9.04 -9.44 -9.67
C ARG A 122 -10.45 -8.85 -9.65
N THR A 123 -10.68 -7.81 -8.87
CA THR A 123 -11.97 -7.10 -8.80
C THR A 123 -11.76 -5.64 -9.15
N MET A 124 -12.61 -5.11 -10.00
CA MET A 124 -12.68 -3.70 -10.36
C MET A 124 -14.03 -3.14 -9.93
N PHE A 125 -14.01 -1.99 -9.29
CA PHE A 125 -15.19 -1.18 -9.02
C PHE A 125 -15.25 -0.02 -10.02
N LEU A 126 -16.43 0.25 -10.55
CA LEU A 126 -16.68 1.34 -11.47
C LEU A 126 -18.03 1.96 -11.18
N GLN A 127 -18.24 3.16 -11.67
CA GLN A 127 -19.54 3.83 -11.67
C GLN A 127 -20.10 3.89 -13.08
N SER A 128 -21.41 3.79 -13.21
CA SER A 128 -22.09 3.92 -14.50
C SER A 128 -23.57 4.25 -14.35
N MET A 129 -24.07 4.98 -15.33
CA MET A 129 -25.50 5.27 -15.52
C MET A 129 -26.17 4.28 -16.49
N ARG A 130 -25.52 3.12 -16.76
CA ARG A 130 -26.06 2.10 -17.68
C ARG A 130 -27.41 1.54 -17.23
N PRO A 131 -28.27 1.08 -18.16
CA PRO A 131 -29.53 0.44 -17.81
C PRO A 131 -29.35 -0.74 -16.84
N GLY A 132 -30.31 -0.89 -15.91
CA GLY A 132 -30.25 -1.91 -14.87
C GLY A 132 -29.71 -1.41 -13.53
N GLY A 133 -29.43 -0.11 -13.42
CA GLY A 133 -29.13 0.59 -12.17
C GLY A 133 -30.38 0.89 -11.35
N MET A 134 -30.19 1.53 -10.19
CA MET A 134 -31.25 1.87 -9.22
C MET A 134 -31.56 3.38 -9.23
N GLY A 135 -30.61 4.23 -9.63
CA GLY A 135 -30.76 5.68 -9.54
C GLY A 135 -29.99 6.43 -10.62
N GLY A 136 -29.18 7.41 -10.20
CA GLY A 136 -28.28 8.16 -11.06
C GLY A 136 -27.08 7.32 -11.46
N ASN A 137 -25.86 7.71 -11.02
CA ASN A 137 -24.73 6.81 -11.08
C ASN A 137 -24.92 5.71 -10.04
N ASP A 138 -24.66 4.47 -10.43
CA ASP A 138 -24.58 3.33 -9.53
C ASP A 138 -23.14 2.79 -9.50
N ILE A 139 -22.78 2.11 -8.41
CA ILE A 139 -21.52 1.38 -8.30
C ILE A 139 -21.73 -0.04 -8.83
N TRP A 140 -20.86 -0.43 -9.77
CA TRP A 140 -20.81 -1.73 -10.41
C TRP A 140 -19.50 -2.43 -10.09
N LEU A 141 -19.48 -3.74 -10.21
CA LEU A 141 -18.33 -4.60 -9.96
C LEU A 141 -18.08 -5.50 -11.17
N SER A 142 -16.83 -5.63 -11.57
CA SER A 142 -16.37 -6.61 -12.55
C SER A 142 -15.21 -7.43 -11.98
N THR A 143 -15.06 -8.66 -12.46
CA THR A 143 -13.98 -9.57 -12.03
C THR A 143 -13.19 -10.09 -13.21
N ARG A 144 -11.94 -10.49 -12.95
CA ARG A 144 -11.07 -11.19 -13.91
C ARG A 144 -10.30 -12.33 -13.23
N ILE A 145 -9.94 -13.34 -14.02
CA ILE A 145 -9.17 -14.50 -13.53
C ILE A 145 -7.69 -14.17 -13.44
N ASP A 146 -7.12 -13.59 -14.50
CA ASP A 146 -5.71 -13.20 -14.55
C ASP A 146 -5.56 -11.70 -14.25
N PRO A 147 -4.91 -11.32 -13.12
CA PRO A 147 -4.73 -9.91 -12.75
C PRO A 147 -3.79 -9.15 -13.71
N ASN A 148 -3.06 -9.83 -14.59
CA ASN A 148 -2.19 -9.21 -15.60
C ASN A 148 -2.88 -9.05 -16.97
N ASN A 149 -4.09 -9.57 -17.14
CA ASN A 149 -4.86 -9.39 -18.37
C ASN A 149 -5.86 -8.24 -18.22
N ASP A 150 -5.50 -7.05 -18.69
CA ASP A 150 -6.32 -5.84 -18.57
C ASP A 150 -7.62 -5.88 -19.40
N PHE A 151 -7.75 -6.85 -20.30
CA PHE A 151 -8.96 -7.05 -21.13
C PHE A 151 -9.77 -8.30 -20.74
N GLY A 152 -9.36 -9.00 -19.68
CA GLY A 152 -9.99 -10.22 -19.20
C GLY A 152 -11.20 -10.01 -18.27
N TRP A 153 -11.76 -8.82 -18.21
CA TRP A 153 -12.84 -8.46 -17.31
C TRP A 153 -14.18 -9.05 -17.76
N THR A 154 -14.97 -9.53 -16.79
CA THR A 154 -16.37 -9.93 -17.01
C THR A 154 -17.26 -8.71 -17.21
N ALA A 155 -18.46 -8.90 -17.74
CA ALA A 155 -19.46 -7.83 -17.77
C ALA A 155 -19.77 -7.33 -16.36
N PRO A 156 -19.80 -5.98 -16.15
CA PRO A 156 -20.05 -5.42 -14.83
C PRO A 156 -21.45 -5.79 -14.27
N VAL A 157 -21.49 -6.06 -12.96
CA VAL A 157 -22.71 -6.37 -12.21
C VAL A 157 -22.99 -5.25 -11.22
N ASN A 158 -24.24 -4.79 -11.15
CA ASN A 158 -24.68 -3.76 -10.19
C ASN A 158 -24.56 -4.29 -8.76
N LEU A 159 -24.00 -3.51 -7.83
CA LEU A 159 -23.87 -3.92 -6.42
C LEU A 159 -25.22 -3.98 -5.70
N GLY A 160 -26.24 -3.27 -6.20
CA GLY A 160 -27.55 -3.22 -5.57
C GLY A 160 -27.55 -2.58 -4.17
N ALA A 161 -28.68 -2.69 -3.50
CA ALA A 161 -28.80 -2.26 -2.11
C ALA A 161 -27.98 -3.16 -1.17
N PRO A 162 -27.42 -2.58 -0.08
CA PRO A 162 -27.64 -1.22 0.44
C PRO A 162 -26.64 -0.18 -0.12
N ILE A 163 -25.75 -0.56 -1.03
CA ILE A 163 -24.76 0.36 -1.60
C ILE A 163 -25.42 1.34 -2.53
N ASN A 164 -26.09 0.86 -3.58
CA ASN A 164 -26.81 1.68 -4.53
C ASN A 164 -28.21 2.00 -4.04
N THR A 165 -28.68 3.21 -4.34
CA THR A 165 -29.99 3.73 -3.97
C THR A 165 -30.69 4.37 -5.20
N THR A 166 -31.80 5.04 -5.01
CA THR A 166 -32.42 5.89 -6.05
C THR A 166 -31.69 7.23 -6.26
N SER A 167 -30.66 7.50 -5.46
CA SER A 167 -29.78 8.67 -5.59
C SER A 167 -28.60 8.39 -6.53
N SER A 168 -27.49 9.09 -6.37
CA SER A 168 -26.30 8.85 -7.16
C SER A 168 -25.18 8.37 -6.24
N GLU A 169 -24.60 7.22 -6.56
CA GLU A 169 -23.44 6.63 -5.90
C GLU A 169 -22.25 6.54 -6.87
N GLN A 170 -21.08 7.04 -6.44
CA GLN A 170 -19.91 7.09 -7.31
C GLN A 170 -18.58 7.01 -6.56
N SER A 171 -17.49 6.91 -7.31
CA SER A 171 -16.13 7.07 -6.79
C SER A 171 -15.78 6.07 -5.68
N ALA A 172 -16.18 4.81 -5.84
CA ALA A 172 -15.98 3.77 -4.85
C ALA A 172 -14.51 3.37 -4.73
N PHE A 173 -13.95 3.44 -3.53
CA PHE A 173 -12.63 2.92 -3.17
C PHE A 173 -12.79 1.66 -2.31
N TYR A 174 -12.23 0.55 -2.77
CA TYR A 174 -12.23 -0.70 -2.01
C TYR A 174 -10.96 -0.78 -1.18
N PHE A 175 -11.12 -0.76 0.13
CA PHE A 175 -10.04 -0.83 1.10
C PHE A 175 -10.05 -2.19 1.79
N GLU A 176 -8.92 -2.88 1.74
CA GLU A 176 -8.65 -4.14 2.41
C GLU A 176 -7.72 -3.84 3.58
N ASP A 177 -8.27 -3.85 4.81
CA ASP A 177 -7.53 -3.44 6.00
C ASP A 177 -6.47 -4.50 6.37
N PRO A 178 -5.17 -4.19 6.27
CA PRO A 178 -4.11 -5.15 6.53
C PRO A 178 -3.98 -5.53 8.00
N THR A 179 -4.60 -4.76 8.92
CA THR A 179 -4.44 -4.95 10.37
C THR A 179 -5.48 -5.88 10.98
N ASN A 180 -6.70 -5.87 10.45
CA ASN A 180 -7.83 -6.64 11.01
C ASN A 180 -8.56 -7.50 9.96
N GLY A 181 -8.17 -7.40 8.68
CA GLY A 181 -8.78 -8.16 7.58
C GLY A 181 -10.21 -7.73 7.22
N ILE A 182 -10.70 -6.61 7.75
CA ILE A 182 -12.02 -6.08 7.43
C ILE A 182 -11.95 -5.27 6.15
N ASN A 183 -12.65 -5.74 5.12
CA ASN A 183 -12.73 -5.03 3.86
C ASN A 183 -13.87 -4.01 3.89
N SER A 184 -13.64 -2.84 3.32
CA SER A 184 -14.59 -1.74 3.28
C SER A 184 -14.69 -1.12 1.90
N LEU A 185 -15.87 -0.63 1.56
CA LEU A 185 -16.10 0.22 0.40
C LEU A 185 -16.34 1.64 0.89
N ILE A 186 -15.50 2.57 0.48
CA ILE A 186 -15.68 4.01 0.71
C ILE A 186 -16.16 4.63 -0.60
N PHE A 187 -17.23 5.38 -0.57
CA PHE A 187 -17.82 5.94 -1.79
C PHE A 187 -18.56 7.25 -1.53
N ALA A 188 -18.78 8.02 -2.57
CA ALA A 188 -19.56 9.25 -2.52
C ALA A 188 -21.02 8.99 -2.89
N SER A 189 -21.96 9.56 -2.14
CA SER A 189 -23.40 9.42 -2.40
C SER A 189 -24.17 10.70 -2.09
N THR A 190 -25.23 10.94 -2.86
CA THR A 190 -26.20 12.02 -2.63
C THR A 190 -27.46 11.56 -1.89
N ARG A 191 -27.41 10.37 -1.21
CA ARG A 191 -28.58 9.77 -0.53
C ARG A 191 -29.21 10.64 0.56
N ASP A 192 -28.44 11.52 1.17
CA ASP A 192 -28.89 12.40 2.26
C ASP A 192 -29.01 13.86 1.82
N GLY A 193 -29.06 14.15 0.49
CA GLY A 193 -29.22 15.51 -0.02
C GLY A 193 -28.79 15.70 -1.45
N SER A 194 -28.39 16.92 -1.83
CA SER A 194 -27.90 17.25 -3.17
C SER A 194 -26.39 17.15 -3.30
N ASP A 195 -25.66 17.25 -2.19
CA ASP A 195 -24.19 17.17 -2.16
C ASP A 195 -23.74 15.74 -2.01
N PHE A 196 -22.53 15.45 -2.54
CA PHE A 196 -21.89 14.17 -2.35
C PHE A 196 -21.17 14.11 -1.01
N TYR A 197 -21.54 13.15 -0.18
CA TYR A 197 -20.87 12.83 1.08
C TYR A 197 -20.20 11.48 1.00
N LEU A 198 -19.08 11.33 1.70
CA LEU A 198 -18.37 10.05 1.80
C LEU A 198 -19.04 9.13 2.81
N TYR A 199 -19.28 7.90 2.37
CA TYR A 199 -19.83 6.81 3.16
C TYR A 199 -18.85 5.64 3.21
N GLN A 200 -18.89 4.89 4.29
CA GLN A 200 -18.18 3.63 4.42
C GLN A 200 -19.17 2.49 4.66
N SER A 201 -18.97 1.39 3.96
CA SER A 201 -19.67 0.13 4.19
C SER A 201 -18.68 -1.01 4.32
N THR A 202 -18.81 -1.83 5.37
CA THR A 202 -17.97 -3.02 5.57
C THR A 202 -18.52 -4.20 4.79
N ARG A 203 -17.62 -5.05 4.28
CA ARG A 203 -17.97 -6.25 3.53
C ARG A 203 -18.08 -7.45 4.46
N ASN A 204 -19.16 -8.18 4.35
CA ASN A 204 -19.41 -9.42 5.08
C ASN A 204 -18.63 -10.61 4.48
N ALA A 205 -18.43 -11.67 5.26
CA ALA A 205 -17.76 -12.90 4.80
C ALA A 205 -18.46 -13.59 3.61
N ASN A 206 -19.76 -13.38 3.46
CA ASN A 206 -20.54 -13.88 2.30
C ASN A 206 -20.44 -13.01 1.04
N GLY A 207 -19.64 -11.93 1.10
CA GLY A 207 -19.40 -11.01 -0.01
C GLY A 207 -20.41 -9.84 -0.13
N THR A 208 -21.48 -9.81 0.66
CA THR A 208 -22.42 -8.69 0.72
C THR A 208 -21.85 -7.53 1.53
N PHE A 209 -22.46 -6.34 1.40
CA PHE A 209 -22.08 -5.15 2.14
C PHE A 209 -23.11 -4.82 3.22
N ASN A 210 -22.64 -4.28 4.35
CA ASN A 210 -23.49 -3.74 5.40
C ASN A 210 -24.11 -2.39 4.98
N ALA A 211 -25.11 -1.91 5.73
CA ALA A 211 -25.65 -0.57 5.52
C ALA A 211 -24.54 0.48 5.64
N PRO A 212 -24.38 1.38 4.64
CA PRO A 212 -23.34 2.41 4.67
C PRO A 212 -23.57 3.41 5.80
N VAL A 213 -22.47 3.87 6.40
CA VAL A 213 -22.47 4.95 7.39
C VAL A 213 -21.67 6.15 6.87
N PRO A 214 -22.09 7.41 7.12
CA PRO A 214 -21.34 8.57 6.69
C PRO A 214 -20.01 8.67 7.47
N ILE A 215 -18.94 9.08 6.79
CA ILE A 215 -17.64 9.38 7.42
C ILE A 215 -17.68 10.86 7.82
N THR A 216 -18.24 11.14 8.99
CA THR A 216 -18.58 12.49 9.43
C THR A 216 -17.37 13.40 9.56
N GLU A 217 -16.21 12.85 9.91
CA GLU A 217 -14.96 13.60 10.08
C GLU A 217 -14.42 14.14 8.76
N LEU A 218 -14.69 13.44 7.65
CA LEU A 218 -14.26 13.83 6.31
C LEU A 218 -15.29 14.70 5.59
N ASN A 219 -16.55 14.57 5.96
CA ASN A 219 -17.64 15.31 5.33
C ASN A 219 -17.70 16.75 5.87
N GLY A 220 -17.80 17.72 4.96
CA GLY A 220 -18.09 19.10 5.31
C GLY A 220 -19.60 19.31 5.54
N THR A 221 -19.99 20.47 6.04
CA THR A 221 -21.38 20.76 6.36
C THR A 221 -22.24 21.13 5.14
N THR A 222 -21.63 21.58 4.03
CA THR A 222 -22.34 22.11 2.85
C THR A 222 -21.52 21.97 1.57
N THR A 223 -20.73 20.89 1.42
CA THR A 223 -19.77 20.80 0.30
C THR A 223 -19.65 19.37 -0.21
N SER A 224 -19.52 19.23 -1.54
CA SER A 224 -19.31 17.92 -2.16
C SER A 224 -17.93 17.38 -1.92
N GLN A 225 -17.84 16.09 -1.62
CA GLN A 225 -16.63 15.30 -1.57
C GLN A 225 -16.68 14.23 -2.66
N LEU A 226 -15.61 14.09 -3.40
CA LEU A 226 -15.50 13.10 -4.49
C LEU A 226 -14.20 12.33 -4.38
N ARG A 227 -14.22 11.12 -4.91
CA ARG A 227 -13.07 10.24 -5.11
C ARG A 227 -12.08 10.24 -3.95
N SER A 228 -12.11 9.18 -3.22
CA SER A 228 -11.11 8.92 -2.18
C SER A 228 -10.06 7.93 -2.68
N ALA A 229 -8.82 8.11 -2.20
CA ALA A 229 -7.74 7.15 -2.34
C ALA A 229 -7.11 6.96 -0.96
N ILE A 230 -7.12 5.74 -0.47
CA ILE A 230 -6.54 5.40 0.83
C ILE A 230 -5.20 4.73 0.59
N ARG A 231 -4.17 5.17 1.30
CA ARG A 231 -2.88 4.51 1.29
C ARG A 231 -3.04 3.08 1.84
N ARG A 232 -2.21 2.15 1.34
CA ARG A 232 -2.33 0.71 1.60
C ARG A 232 -2.36 0.34 3.09
N ASP A 233 -1.66 1.11 3.95
CA ASP A 233 -1.68 0.93 5.40
C ASP A 233 -2.97 1.44 6.09
N GLY A 234 -3.86 2.10 5.35
CA GLY A 234 -5.11 2.62 5.85
C GLY A 234 -5.00 3.88 6.71
N LEU A 235 -3.82 4.51 6.79
CA LEU A 235 -3.56 5.61 7.71
C LEU A 235 -3.63 7.00 7.07
N GLU A 236 -3.76 7.07 5.75
CA GLU A 236 -3.83 8.32 5.00
C GLU A 236 -4.91 8.20 3.89
N ILE A 237 -5.77 9.19 3.79
CA ILE A 237 -6.81 9.29 2.76
C ILE A 237 -6.73 10.62 2.05
N PHE A 238 -6.72 10.57 0.71
CA PHE A 238 -6.85 11.73 -0.17
C PHE A 238 -8.24 11.76 -0.78
N PHE A 239 -8.80 12.94 -1.00
CA PHE A 239 -10.09 13.09 -1.68
C PHE A 239 -10.25 14.50 -2.25
N GLY A 240 -11.07 14.63 -3.30
CA GLY A 240 -11.44 15.93 -3.86
C GLY A 240 -12.58 16.57 -3.07
N SER A 241 -12.50 17.88 -2.80
CA SER A 241 -13.57 18.60 -2.11
C SER A 241 -13.61 20.08 -2.47
N VAL A 242 -14.81 20.65 -2.56
CA VAL A 242 -15.05 22.10 -2.72
C VAL A 242 -15.24 22.82 -1.39
N ARG A 243 -14.70 22.31 -0.28
CA ARG A 243 -14.85 22.89 1.04
C ARG A 243 -14.18 24.25 1.19
N LEU A 244 -14.69 25.07 2.11
CA LEU A 244 -14.07 26.34 2.48
C LEU A 244 -12.64 26.10 3.01
N GLY A 245 -11.72 27.00 2.61
CA GLY A 245 -10.28 26.87 2.93
C GLY A 245 -9.45 26.27 1.80
N GLY A 246 -10.06 25.89 0.66
CA GLY A 246 -9.37 25.62 -0.59
C GLY A 246 -8.76 26.88 -1.21
N LEU A 247 -8.02 26.70 -2.31
CA LEU A 247 -7.31 27.82 -2.95
C LEU A 247 -8.24 28.77 -3.69
N ASN A 248 -9.31 28.25 -4.30
CA ASN A 248 -10.27 29.06 -5.08
C ASN A 248 -11.69 28.47 -5.00
N PHE A 249 -12.41 28.75 -3.90
CA PHE A 249 -13.79 28.27 -3.74
C PHE A 249 -14.71 28.89 -4.83
N PRO A 250 -15.60 28.10 -5.52
CA PRO A 250 -15.99 26.72 -5.25
C PRO A 250 -15.39 25.68 -6.22
N VAL A 251 -14.11 25.74 -6.54
CA VAL A 251 -13.43 24.69 -7.32
C VAL A 251 -13.00 23.55 -6.40
N PHE A 252 -12.77 22.37 -7.01
CA PHE A 252 -12.26 21.23 -6.29
C PHE A 252 -10.77 21.38 -6.01
N ASP A 253 -10.38 21.12 -4.78
CA ASP A 253 -9.01 20.91 -4.34
C ASP A 253 -8.85 19.50 -3.78
N ILE A 254 -7.62 18.99 -3.80
CA ILE A 254 -7.25 17.72 -3.18
C ILE A 254 -6.90 17.97 -1.71
N TRP A 255 -7.59 17.24 -0.85
CA TRP A 255 -7.45 17.25 0.60
C TRP A 255 -6.89 15.94 1.10
N VAL A 256 -6.24 15.96 2.24
CA VAL A 256 -5.71 14.77 2.91
C VAL A 256 -6.15 14.76 4.37
N SER A 257 -6.43 13.56 4.86
CA SER A 257 -6.59 13.29 6.28
C SER A 257 -5.77 12.08 6.67
N THR A 258 -5.37 12.04 7.93
CA THR A 258 -4.59 10.94 8.50
C THR A 258 -5.25 10.40 9.75
N ARG A 259 -4.87 9.20 10.16
CA ARG A 259 -5.26 8.59 11.43
C ARG A 259 -4.12 7.75 11.99
N GLY A 260 -4.13 7.51 13.30
CA GLY A 260 -3.05 6.75 13.95
C GLY A 260 -3.20 5.23 13.83
N LEU A 261 -4.44 4.72 13.69
CA LEU A 261 -4.79 3.30 13.51
C LEU A 261 -5.94 3.20 12.53
N THR A 262 -6.10 2.07 11.85
CA THR A 262 -7.21 1.85 10.91
C THR A 262 -8.58 1.85 11.59
N THR A 263 -8.62 1.63 12.90
CA THR A 263 -9.82 1.69 13.75
C THR A 263 -10.07 3.06 14.37
N SER A 264 -9.12 4.01 14.26
CA SER A 264 -9.28 5.36 14.77
C SER A 264 -10.09 6.23 13.81
N PRO A 265 -10.82 7.26 14.32
CA PRO A 265 -11.45 8.26 13.47
C PRO A 265 -10.38 9.02 12.66
N TRP A 266 -10.79 9.58 11.54
CA TRP A 266 -9.94 10.44 10.74
C TRP A 266 -9.72 11.80 11.41
N ASN A 267 -8.51 12.33 11.32
CA ASN A 267 -8.22 13.70 11.72
C ASN A 267 -8.95 14.70 10.81
N PRO A 268 -9.14 15.94 11.23
CA PRO A 268 -9.68 16.99 10.35
C PRO A 268 -8.86 17.09 9.06
N PRO A 269 -9.50 17.10 7.87
CA PRO A 269 -8.79 17.21 6.60
C PRO A 269 -8.04 18.52 6.46
N VAL A 270 -6.87 18.45 5.83
CA VAL A 270 -6.05 19.61 5.46
C VAL A 270 -5.81 19.64 3.95
N LEU A 271 -5.66 20.85 3.40
CA LEU A 271 -5.33 21.05 1.99
C LEU A 271 -3.97 20.45 1.68
N VAL A 272 -3.84 19.66 0.62
CA VAL A 272 -2.54 19.12 0.23
C VAL A 272 -1.67 20.23 -0.33
N SER A 273 -0.55 20.48 0.33
CA SER A 273 0.38 21.56 -0.04
C SER A 273 1.15 21.22 -1.32
N GLY A 274 1.28 22.21 -2.22
CA GLY A 274 2.16 22.15 -3.38
C GLY A 274 1.59 21.41 -4.61
N ILE A 275 0.38 20.84 -4.52
CA ILE A 275 -0.23 20.13 -5.65
C ILE A 275 -1.46 20.85 -6.22
N ASN A 276 -2.24 21.52 -5.41
CA ASN A 276 -3.42 22.24 -5.86
C ASN A 276 -3.08 23.53 -6.62
N SER A 277 -3.93 23.91 -7.55
CA SER A 277 -3.88 25.14 -8.35
C SER A 277 -5.08 26.03 -8.06
N LEU A 278 -5.27 27.11 -8.81
CA LEU A 278 -6.49 27.94 -8.72
C LEU A 278 -7.67 27.38 -9.53
N GLU A 279 -7.42 26.28 -10.27
CA GLU A 279 -8.38 25.57 -11.09
C GLU A 279 -8.80 24.25 -10.41
N ASP A 280 -9.73 23.49 -11.01
CA ASP A 280 -10.16 22.22 -10.46
C ASP A 280 -8.99 21.21 -10.43
N ASP A 281 -8.70 20.69 -9.24
CA ASP A 281 -7.79 19.59 -8.96
C ASP A 281 -8.54 18.50 -8.21
N ARG A 282 -8.72 17.32 -8.82
CA ARG A 282 -9.65 16.32 -8.28
C ARG A 282 -9.24 14.89 -8.61
N ALA A 283 -10.03 13.95 -8.13
CA ALA A 283 -9.91 12.51 -8.38
C ALA A 283 -8.51 11.94 -8.05
N PRO A 284 -8.00 12.16 -6.83
CA PRO A 284 -6.71 11.61 -6.43
C PRO A 284 -6.71 10.09 -6.46
N ALA A 285 -5.58 9.51 -6.90
CA ALA A 285 -5.30 8.08 -6.84
C ALA A 285 -3.82 7.84 -6.52
N LEU A 286 -3.53 6.91 -5.63
CA LEU A 286 -2.17 6.59 -5.24
C LEU A 286 -1.60 5.45 -6.08
N SER A 287 -0.28 5.49 -6.32
CA SER A 287 0.47 4.30 -6.68
C SER A 287 0.41 3.27 -5.55
N PRO A 288 0.65 1.97 -5.84
CA PRO A 288 0.56 0.91 -4.83
C PRO A 288 1.46 1.13 -3.60
N ASP A 289 2.62 1.77 -3.79
CA ASP A 289 3.58 2.13 -2.75
C ASP A 289 3.31 3.49 -2.08
N GLY A 290 2.31 4.24 -2.57
CA GLY A 290 1.95 5.57 -2.07
C GLY A 290 2.94 6.69 -2.42
N SER A 291 3.92 6.43 -3.29
CA SER A 291 4.95 7.39 -3.69
C SER A 291 4.51 8.33 -4.82
N ILE A 292 3.51 7.93 -5.61
CA ILE A 292 2.97 8.74 -6.70
C ILE A 292 1.50 9.04 -6.43
N LEU A 293 1.11 10.30 -6.57
CA LEU A 293 -0.29 10.71 -6.60
C LEU A 293 -0.64 11.10 -8.04
N TYR A 294 -1.58 10.39 -8.60
CA TYR A 294 -2.23 10.72 -9.88
C TYR A 294 -3.51 11.50 -9.60
N PHE A 295 -3.85 12.43 -10.46
CA PHE A 295 -5.09 13.21 -10.34
C PHE A 295 -5.47 13.84 -11.68
N ASP A 296 -6.67 14.39 -11.81
CA ASP A 296 -7.05 15.20 -12.96
C ASP A 296 -7.13 16.68 -12.60
N SER A 297 -6.82 17.55 -13.57
CA SER A 297 -6.81 19.00 -13.37
C SER A 297 -7.14 19.77 -14.64
N THR A 298 -7.78 20.95 -14.48
CA THR A 298 -8.02 21.91 -15.56
C THR A 298 -6.99 23.04 -15.59
N ARG A 299 -5.87 22.89 -14.87
CA ARG A 299 -4.79 23.90 -14.83
C ARG A 299 -4.22 24.20 -16.21
N ALA A 300 -3.76 25.41 -16.41
CA ALA A 300 -3.16 25.85 -17.66
C ALA A 300 -1.94 24.98 -18.05
N GLY A 301 -1.75 24.79 -19.38
CA GLY A 301 -0.65 23.99 -19.95
C GLY A 301 -1.02 22.53 -20.25
N GLY A 302 -2.30 22.15 -20.10
CA GLY A 302 -2.84 20.89 -20.56
C GLY A 302 -3.14 20.83 -22.05
N SER A 303 -3.66 19.67 -22.49
CA SER A 303 -4.02 19.40 -23.89
C SER A 303 -5.51 19.60 -24.17
N GLY A 304 -6.37 19.42 -23.15
CA GLY A 304 -7.83 19.46 -23.28
C GLY A 304 -8.51 20.23 -22.17
N GLY A 305 -9.66 19.74 -21.72
CA GLY A 305 -10.37 20.28 -20.56
C GLY A 305 -9.72 19.81 -19.26
N PHE A 306 -10.05 18.59 -18.81
CA PHE A 306 -9.31 17.91 -17.74
C PHE A 306 -8.22 17.04 -18.31
N ASP A 307 -7.04 17.19 -17.79
CA ASP A 307 -5.87 16.37 -18.11
C ASP A 307 -5.40 15.59 -16.88
N LEU A 308 -4.73 14.45 -17.12
CA LEU A 308 -4.08 13.65 -16.10
C LEU A 308 -2.74 14.28 -15.70
N TYR A 309 -2.52 14.39 -14.42
CA TYR A 309 -1.27 14.85 -13.80
C TYR A 309 -0.77 13.82 -12.80
N SER A 310 0.52 13.88 -12.53
CA SER A 310 1.15 13.11 -11.46
C SER A 310 2.09 13.99 -10.66
N THR A 311 2.25 13.65 -9.39
CA THR A 311 3.26 14.20 -8.50
C THR A 311 3.87 13.07 -7.70
N THR A 312 5.12 13.23 -7.29
CA THR A 312 5.86 12.22 -6.55
C THR A 312 6.27 12.71 -5.18
N ARG A 313 6.39 11.79 -4.27
CA ARG A 313 7.04 11.98 -2.97
C ARG A 313 7.96 10.79 -2.72
N VAL A 314 9.03 11.00 -2.01
CA VAL A 314 9.88 9.91 -1.58
C VAL A 314 9.47 9.49 -0.18
N SER A 315 9.41 8.20 0.06
CA SER A 315 9.40 7.70 1.43
C SER A 315 10.65 8.25 2.09
N VAL A 316 10.48 9.16 3.05
CA VAL A 316 11.59 9.57 3.89
C VAL A 316 11.76 8.41 4.85
N ASN A 317 12.52 7.42 4.38
CA ASN A 317 12.81 6.24 5.14
C ASN A 317 13.40 6.65 6.50
N ARG A 318 12.54 6.64 7.48
CA ARG A 318 12.86 5.84 8.65
C ARG A 318 12.28 4.47 8.31
N THR A 319 13.00 3.68 7.56
CA THR A 319 12.81 2.24 7.66
C THR A 319 13.02 1.96 9.13
N PRO A 320 11.99 1.55 9.88
CA PRO A 320 12.25 0.99 11.20
C PRO A 320 13.24 -0.12 10.91
N THR A 321 14.38 -0.11 11.55
CA THR A 321 15.45 -1.08 11.31
C THR A 321 14.93 -2.51 11.51
N VAL A 322 13.76 -2.66 12.11
CA VAL A 322 13.10 -3.93 12.38
C VAL A 322 11.59 -3.68 12.63
N ASP A 323 10.75 -4.00 11.66
CA ASP A 323 9.27 -3.87 11.71
C ASP A 323 8.64 -5.16 11.20
N PHE A 324 8.42 -6.14 12.09
CA PHE A 324 7.92 -7.45 11.72
C PHE A 324 6.40 -7.52 11.56
N ASP A 325 5.64 -6.53 12.05
CA ASP A 325 4.19 -6.48 11.90
C ASP A 325 3.71 -5.50 10.82
N GLY A 326 4.63 -4.65 10.29
CA GLY A 326 4.35 -3.75 9.18
C GLY A 326 3.54 -2.51 9.58
N ASP A 327 3.60 -2.10 10.85
CA ASP A 327 2.86 -0.94 11.35
C ASP A 327 3.62 0.39 11.16
N GLY A 328 4.83 0.33 10.59
CA GLY A 328 5.69 1.49 10.37
C GLY A 328 6.49 1.92 11.60
N ARG A 329 6.55 1.09 12.64
CA ARG A 329 7.34 1.34 13.86
C ARG A 329 8.36 0.23 14.06
N THR A 330 9.44 0.57 14.78
CA THR A 330 10.43 -0.44 15.18
C THR A 330 9.88 -1.35 16.25
N ASP A 331 9.89 -2.66 16.00
CA ASP A 331 9.57 -3.68 16.98
C ASP A 331 10.74 -3.92 17.94
N ILE A 332 10.41 -4.20 19.19
CA ILE A 332 11.42 -4.61 20.17
C ILE A 332 11.73 -6.08 19.91
N SER A 333 12.95 -6.36 19.47
CA SER A 333 13.33 -7.73 19.12
C SER A 333 14.73 -8.10 19.60
N VAL A 334 14.92 -9.37 19.87
CA VAL A 334 16.23 -9.98 20.15
C VAL A 334 16.36 -11.32 19.45
N PHE A 335 17.57 -11.62 18.98
CA PHE A 335 17.93 -12.95 18.55
C PHE A 335 18.69 -13.65 19.68
N ARG A 336 18.36 -14.89 19.96
CA ARG A 336 19.05 -15.70 20.96
C ARG A 336 19.85 -16.80 20.27
N PRO A 337 21.19 -16.67 20.21
CA PRO A 337 22.03 -17.64 19.50
C PRO A 337 21.90 -19.07 20.07
N SER A 338 21.75 -19.22 21.40
CA SER A 338 21.74 -20.53 22.05
C SER A 338 20.58 -21.45 21.65
N ASP A 339 19.49 -20.89 21.11
CA ASP A 339 18.33 -21.64 20.63
C ASP A 339 17.91 -21.27 19.19
N GLY A 340 18.67 -20.35 18.54
CA GLY A 340 18.41 -19.91 17.17
C GLY A 340 17.08 -19.21 16.98
N THR A 341 16.57 -18.55 18.03
CA THR A 341 15.19 -17.99 18.03
C THR A 341 15.20 -16.48 18.11
N TRP A 342 14.36 -15.86 17.28
CA TRP A 342 14.00 -14.46 17.36
C TRP A 342 12.81 -14.28 18.29
N TYR A 343 12.90 -13.32 19.17
CA TYR A 343 11.85 -12.95 20.10
C TYR A 343 11.46 -11.50 19.82
N VAL A 344 10.19 -11.27 19.48
CA VAL A 344 9.69 -9.99 19.01
C VAL A 344 8.48 -9.57 19.85
N VAL A 345 8.47 -8.32 20.29
CA VAL A 345 7.28 -7.63 20.80
C VAL A 345 6.83 -6.67 19.71
N GLN A 346 5.73 -6.99 19.07
CA GLN A 346 5.17 -6.23 17.96
C GLN A 346 4.63 -4.88 18.44
N SER A 347 5.05 -3.79 17.81
CA SER A 347 4.73 -2.43 18.25
C SER A 347 3.27 -2.05 18.02
N GLY A 348 2.64 -2.57 16.97
CA GLY A 348 1.25 -2.29 16.63
C GLY A 348 0.24 -2.93 17.58
N SER A 349 0.50 -4.16 17.96
CA SER A 349 -0.44 -4.98 18.77
C SER A 349 0.01 -5.21 20.20
N ASN A 350 1.27 -4.89 20.54
CA ASN A 350 1.94 -5.25 21.78
C ASN A 350 1.92 -6.78 22.05
N THR A 351 1.86 -7.58 20.99
CA THR A 351 1.86 -9.04 21.08
C THR A 351 3.27 -9.59 21.01
N PHE A 352 3.49 -10.70 21.70
CA PHE A 352 4.76 -11.44 21.69
C PHE A 352 4.75 -12.49 20.59
N ARG A 353 5.85 -12.54 19.81
CA ARG A 353 6.10 -13.59 18.81
C ARG A 353 7.48 -14.21 19.07
N ALA A 354 7.58 -15.52 18.98
CA ALA A 354 8.85 -16.25 18.93
C ALA A 354 8.95 -16.97 17.58
N GLN A 355 10.06 -16.75 16.85
CA GLN A 355 10.31 -17.38 15.56
C GLN A 355 11.65 -18.09 15.60
N PRO A 356 11.69 -19.44 15.63
CA PRO A 356 12.91 -20.20 15.44
C PRO A 356 13.42 -20.03 14.00
N PHE A 357 14.57 -19.37 13.84
CA PHE A 357 15.20 -19.17 12.54
C PHE A 357 16.63 -18.67 12.71
N GLY A 358 17.58 -19.55 12.51
CA GLY A 358 19.02 -19.32 12.70
C GLY A 358 19.68 -20.38 13.57
N THR A 359 20.97 -20.22 13.80
CA THR A 359 21.79 -21.07 14.68
C THR A 359 22.83 -20.22 15.39
N ASP A 360 23.51 -20.83 16.37
CA ASP A 360 24.64 -20.20 17.00
C ASP A 360 25.76 -19.91 15.98
N GLY A 361 26.34 -18.70 16.08
CA GLY A 361 27.34 -18.18 15.13
C GLY A 361 26.80 -17.51 13.88
N ASP A 362 25.49 -17.53 13.62
CA ASP A 362 24.89 -16.76 12.54
C ASP A 362 24.91 -15.25 12.89
N ARG A 363 25.11 -14.41 11.87
CA ARG A 363 24.93 -12.96 11.98
C ARG A 363 23.52 -12.59 11.56
N ILE A 364 22.85 -11.82 12.39
CA ILE A 364 21.50 -11.33 12.08
C ILE A 364 21.56 -10.25 11.00
N VAL A 365 20.70 -10.36 10.00
CA VAL A 365 20.61 -9.46 8.85
C VAL A 365 19.14 -9.20 8.50
N PRO A 366 18.32 -8.71 9.46
CA PRO A 366 16.92 -8.45 9.20
C PRO A 366 16.77 -7.38 8.11
N GLY A 367 15.73 -7.49 7.29
CA GLY A 367 15.42 -6.54 6.22
C GLY A 367 14.14 -6.96 5.50
N ASP A 368 13.59 -6.10 4.68
CA ASP A 368 12.46 -6.40 3.80
C ASP A 368 12.99 -6.87 2.44
N TYR A 369 13.22 -8.17 2.29
CA TYR A 369 13.81 -8.74 1.07
C TYR A 369 12.76 -9.04 0.00
N ASP A 370 11.49 -9.11 0.35
CA ASP A 370 10.42 -9.40 -0.61
C ASP A 370 9.56 -8.18 -0.98
N GLY A 371 9.76 -7.04 -0.29
CA GLY A 371 9.13 -5.76 -0.62
C GLY A 371 7.68 -5.66 -0.15
N ASP A 372 7.29 -6.41 0.88
CA ASP A 372 5.93 -6.38 1.43
C ASP A 372 5.72 -5.28 2.50
N GLY A 373 6.79 -4.54 2.84
CA GLY A 373 6.80 -3.49 3.85
C GLY A 373 7.00 -3.99 5.27
N ARG A 374 7.35 -5.27 5.45
CA ARG A 374 7.65 -5.90 6.75
C ARG A 374 9.07 -6.41 6.77
N THR A 375 9.61 -6.51 7.96
CA THR A 375 10.93 -7.11 8.15
C THR A 375 10.88 -8.63 8.08
N ASP A 376 11.72 -9.21 7.21
CA ASP A 376 11.95 -10.64 7.12
C ASP A 376 12.94 -11.11 8.20
N PHE A 377 12.77 -12.33 8.68
CA PHE A 377 13.79 -12.97 9.51
C PHE A 377 14.92 -13.46 8.62
N ALA A 378 16.12 -12.91 8.81
CA ALA A 378 17.24 -13.26 7.97
C ALA A 378 18.54 -13.35 8.77
N VAL A 379 19.38 -14.32 8.37
CA VAL A 379 20.71 -14.54 8.96
C VAL A 379 21.74 -14.78 7.86
N PHE A 380 22.96 -14.29 8.07
CA PHE A 380 24.13 -14.62 7.28
C PHE A 380 24.97 -15.64 8.04
N ARG A 381 25.17 -16.81 7.46
CA ARG A 381 25.91 -17.91 8.07
C ARG A 381 27.36 -17.91 7.61
N LEU A 382 28.27 -17.70 8.55
CA LEU A 382 29.69 -17.60 8.26
C LEU A 382 30.30 -18.91 7.74
N SER A 383 29.79 -20.07 8.16
CA SER A 383 30.35 -21.37 7.84
C SER A 383 30.21 -21.78 6.36
N ASP A 384 29.21 -21.21 5.66
CA ASP A 384 28.90 -21.53 4.27
C ASP A 384 28.66 -20.31 3.39
N SER A 385 28.78 -19.08 3.97
CA SER A 385 28.57 -17.81 3.28
C SER A 385 27.17 -17.66 2.66
N ASN A 386 26.17 -18.30 3.26
CA ASN A 386 24.80 -18.23 2.81
C ASN A 386 23.99 -17.22 3.63
N TRP A 387 23.16 -16.49 2.92
CA TRP A 387 22.06 -15.73 3.46
C TRP A 387 20.82 -16.62 3.50
N TYR A 388 20.24 -16.77 4.67
CA TYR A 388 19.02 -17.52 4.90
C TYR A 388 17.93 -16.53 5.21
N ILE A 389 16.83 -16.55 4.45
CA ILE A 389 15.76 -15.55 4.52
C ILE A 389 14.41 -16.26 4.65
N LEU A 390 13.65 -15.96 5.68
CA LEU A 390 12.29 -16.38 5.88
C LEU A 390 11.38 -15.17 5.65
N ARG A 391 10.67 -15.16 4.52
CA ARG A 391 9.86 -14.05 4.08
C ARG A 391 8.64 -13.85 4.95
N SER A 392 8.31 -12.58 5.21
CA SER A 392 7.16 -12.17 6.03
C SER A 392 5.83 -12.34 5.29
N SER A 393 5.81 -12.16 3.97
CA SER A 393 4.59 -12.19 3.16
C SER A 393 3.92 -13.56 3.07
N ASP A 394 4.71 -14.64 2.97
CA ASP A 394 4.18 -15.99 2.71
C ASP A 394 4.84 -17.10 3.54
N ASN A 395 5.78 -16.73 4.43
CA ASN A 395 6.66 -17.65 5.19
C ASN A 395 7.49 -18.56 4.30
N SER A 396 7.73 -18.20 3.04
CA SER A 396 8.64 -18.97 2.18
C SER A 396 10.08 -18.78 2.61
N PHE A 397 10.87 -19.83 2.42
CA PHE A 397 12.29 -19.87 2.74
C PHE A 397 13.13 -19.72 1.49
N SER A 398 14.15 -18.89 1.53
CA SER A 398 15.14 -18.78 0.46
C SER A 398 16.57 -18.77 0.99
N THR A 399 17.51 -19.21 0.14
CA THR A 399 18.94 -19.20 0.44
C THR A 399 19.68 -18.57 -0.72
N VAL A 400 20.58 -17.63 -0.42
CA VAL A 400 21.43 -16.97 -1.40
C VAL A 400 22.88 -17.07 -0.95
N ASN A 401 23.76 -17.64 -1.78
CA ASN A 401 25.19 -17.67 -1.51
C ASN A 401 25.81 -16.35 -1.98
N TRP A 402 26.25 -15.50 -1.04
CA TRP A 402 26.83 -14.21 -1.35
C TRP A 402 27.80 -13.75 -0.28
N GLY A 403 29.01 -13.42 -0.71
CA GLY A 403 30.08 -12.99 0.19
C GLY A 403 31.02 -14.11 0.59
N LEU A 404 31.87 -13.85 1.58
CA LEU A 404 32.82 -14.77 2.19
C LEU A 404 32.62 -14.80 3.71
N ALA A 405 33.08 -15.86 4.37
CA ALA A 405 33.00 -15.97 5.84
C ALA A 405 33.64 -14.82 6.62
N THR A 406 34.57 -14.08 6.01
CA THR A 406 35.26 -12.94 6.61
C THR A 406 34.56 -11.60 6.37
N ASP A 407 33.58 -11.57 5.50
CA ASP A 407 32.92 -10.33 5.13
C ASP A 407 32.02 -9.79 6.25
N LYS A 408 31.80 -8.50 6.21
CA LYS A 408 30.81 -7.83 7.06
C LYS A 408 29.52 -7.73 6.27
N PRO A 409 28.43 -8.41 6.66
CA PRO A 409 27.14 -8.22 5.98
C PRO A 409 26.62 -6.81 6.23
N VAL A 410 26.10 -6.18 5.17
CA VAL A 410 25.65 -4.78 5.17
C VAL A 410 24.37 -4.67 4.33
N PRO A 411 23.28 -5.37 4.72
CA PRO A 411 22.03 -5.29 3.98
C PRO A 411 21.50 -3.86 3.93
N GLY A 412 20.84 -3.50 2.84
CA GLY A 412 20.24 -2.18 2.65
C GLY A 412 19.61 -2.06 1.28
N ASP A 413 18.74 -1.10 1.08
CA ASP A 413 18.17 -0.77 -0.23
C ASP A 413 19.11 0.24 -0.92
N TYR A 414 20.04 -0.27 -1.74
CA TYR A 414 21.06 0.55 -2.40
C TYR A 414 20.61 1.10 -3.75
N GLU A 415 19.54 0.57 -4.29
CA GLU A 415 18.98 1.02 -5.57
C GLU A 415 17.65 1.78 -5.42
N GLY A 416 17.07 1.83 -4.21
CA GLY A 416 15.87 2.62 -3.91
C GLY A 416 14.57 2.00 -4.41
N ASP A 417 14.53 0.66 -4.57
CA ASP A 417 13.35 -0.06 -5.06
C ASP A 417 12.37 -0.49 -3.94
N GLY A 418 12.73 -0.20 -2.68
CA GLY A 418 11.94 -0.54 -1.50
C GLY A 418 12.20 -1.94 -0.96
N ARG A 419 13.17 -2.69 -1.52
CA ARG A 419 13.60 -4.00 -1.05
C ARG A 419 15.00 -3.95 -0.50
N THR A 420 15.29 -4.83 0.43
CA THR A 420 16.63 -4.97 0.96
C THR A 420 17.51 -5.75 0.01
N ASP A 421 18.63 -5.15 -0.41
CA ASP A 421 19.67 -5.82 -1.19
C ASP A 421 20.56 -6.67 -0.28
N ILE A 422 21.05 -7.78 -0.81
CA ILE A 422 22.05 -8.60 -0.16
C ILE A 422 23.42 -7.98 -0.42
N ALA A 423 24.10 -7.50 0.61
CA ALA A 423 25.37 -6.82 0.43
C ALA A 423 26.38 -7.17 1.52
N VAL A 424 27.65 -7.15 1.13
CA VAL A 424 28.79 -7.35 2.04
C VAL A 424 29.87 -6.29 1.83
N TYR A 425 30.56 -5.97 2.90
CA TYR A 425 31.73 -5.07 2.90
C TYR A 425 33.00 -5.86 3.16
N ARG A 426 34.02 -5.65 2.31
CA ARG A 426 35.34 -6.28 2.39
C ARG A 426 36.41 -5.32 1.92
N ASP A 427 37.41 -5.08 2.75
CA ASP A 427 38.63 -4.32 2.40
C ASP A 427 38.37 -2.95 1.73
N GLY A 428 37.37 -2.23 2.20
CA GLY A 428 36.99 -0.92 1.66
C GLY A 428 36.09 -0.96 0.44
N ALA A 429 35.66 -2.16 0.01
CA ALA A 429 34.74 -2.32 -1.12
C ALA A 429 33.39 -2.90 -0.68
N TRP A 430 32.34 -2.37 -1.26
CA TRP A 430 30.94 -2.84 -1.12
C TRP A 430 30.61 -3.75 -2.30
N TYR A 431 30.07 -4.92 -2.02
CA TYR A 431 29.63 -5.92 -3.01
C TYR A 431 28.15 -6.14 -2.82
N ILE A 432 27.34 -5.69 -3.78
CA ILE A 432 25.89 -5.61 -3.68
C ILE A 432 25.27 -6.53 -4.72
N LEU A 433 24.34 -7.37 -4.30
CA LEU A 433 23.45 -8.13 -5.17
C LEU A 433 22.09 -7.43 -5.15
N GLN A 434 21.77 -6.75 -6.23
CA GLN A 434 20.57 -5.92 -6.36
C GLN A 434 19.28 -6.75 -6.33
N SER A 435 18.32 -6.35 -5.52
CA SER A 435 17.05 -7.04 -5.32
C SER A 435 16.14 -6.96 -6.55
N SER A 436 16.16 -5.85 -7.29
CA SER A 436 15.27 -5.62 -8.43
C SER A 436 15.54 -6.52 -9.62
N ASN A 437 16.80 -6.89 -9.85
CA ASN A 437 17.22 -7.53 -11.10
C ASN A 437 18.25 -8.67 -10.92
N GLY A 438 18.73 -8.88 -9.69
CA GLY A 438 19.77 -9.86 -9.37
C GLY A 438 21.15 -9.52 -9.95
N GLN A 439 21.38 -8.27 -10.37
CA GLN A 439 22.67 -7.85 -10.91
C GLN A 439 23.67 -7.57 -9.80
N PHE A 440 24.94 -7.78 -10.12
CA PHE A 440 26.05 -7.47 -9.25
C PHE A 440 26.50 -6.02 -9.42
N ALA A 441 26.58 -5.29 -8.31
CA ALA A 441 27.16 -3.95 -8.26
C ALA A 441 28.35 -3.92 -7.26
N THR A 442 29.34 -3.09 -7.52
CA THR A 442 30.44 -2.84 -6.59
C THR A 442 30.72 -1.36 -6.46
N GLN A 443 31.05 -0.93 -5.23
CA GLN A 443 31.47 0.44 -4.95
C GLN A 443 32.69 0.42 -4.06
N GLN A 444 33.80 1.01 -4.53
CA GLN A 444 34.97 1.22 -3.71
C GLN A 444 34.74 2.48 -2.85
N PHE A 445 34.57 2.31 -1.55
CA PHE A 445 34.45 3.40 -0.60
C PHE A 445 34.78 2.93 0.81
N GLY A 446 35.93 3.35 1.31
CA GLY A 446 36.46 2.99 2.61
C GLY A 446 37.83 2.33 2.56
N ALA A 447 38.31 1.91 3.72
CA ALA A 447 39.53 1.17 3.94
C ALA A 447 39.27 -0.15 4.68
N SER A 448 40.18 -1.08 4.68
CA SER A 448 40.01 -2.40 5.34
C SER A 448 39.73 -2.31 6.85
N SER A 449 40.18 -1.24 7.51
CA SER A 449 39.93 -0.99 8.93
C SER A 449 38.58 -0.33 9.23
N ASP A 450 37.87 0.14 8.22
CA ASP A 450 36.65 0.92 8.45
C ASP A 450 35.50 0.00 8.90
N ILE A 451 34.59 0.61 9.67
CA ILE A 451 33.31 -0.01 10.04
C ILE A 451 32.28 0.54 9.07
N PRO A 452 31.70 -0.30 8.21
CA PRO A 452 30.66 0.16 7.31
C PRO A 452 29.42 0.59 8.11
N VAL A 453 28.80 1.69 7.68
CA VAL A 453 27.56 2.21 8.25
C VAL A 453 26.48 1.95 7.21
N ALA A 454 25.79 0.82 7.33
CA ALA A 454 24.59 0.52 6.55
C ALA A 454 23.35 0.71 7.43
N GLY A 455 22.20 0.85 6.83
CA GLY A 455 20.96 1.20 7.54
C GLY A 455 20.48 0.21 8.60
N ALA A 456 21.02 -1.01 8.64
CA ALA A 456 20.74 -1.98 9.68
C ALA A 456 21.94 -2.14 10.63
N ASN A 457 21.69 -2.22 11.92
CA ASN A 457 22.69 -2.52 12.94
C ASN A 457 23.28 -3.92 12.70
N VAL A 458 24.38 -4.01 12.01
CA VAL A 458 25.16 -5.23 11.87
C VAL A 458 26.34 -5.14 12.86
N GLN A 459 26.24 -5.84 13.96
CA GLN A 459 27.35 -6.08 14.87
C GLN A 459 28.06 -7.36 14.53
#